data_8000fb1e6f0440cafac1c3bb44864b04
#
_entry.id   8000fb1e6f0440cafac1c3bb44864b04
#
_cell.length_a   1.000
_cell.length_b   1.000
_cell.length_c   1.000
_cell.angle_alpha   90.00
_cell.angle_beta   90.00
_cell.angle_gamma   90.00
#
_symmetry.space_group_name_H-M   'P 1'
#
loop_
_entity.id
_entity.type
_entity.pdbx_description
1 polymer ?
#
loop_
_entity_poly.entity_id
_entity_poly.type
_entity_poly.pdbx_seq_one_letter_code
_entity_poly.pdbx_strand_id
1 'polypeptide(L)'
;MLGKIILSIFCFALSFTAQAQAARTLKVALVLPGSVTDGTFNSAAAQGIKKAQEKYPGLRVSIRENTQTAEAQEALSAYARDGYDIVIGHGFQFADPAKRIHKRFPKTWFIINTAKVAEAPNLASFDNRWGDAGYMAGAVAALMTRSGVIANIPAIPVPTIQEYDDGYHRGSKRIKPDIKVLSAYVGSFSDIAKAKEITTSMIDQGADVVSGIGNENVVGTLQAAKEKRALMIGTAFDSAALAPDTIVTTALINFDVNIDQAIGKVIDGSIEPKNYLLGLNDDGIGLAPFRNFESKLSSTGKGALQEIVDGIKAGTIKDLPPIR
;
A
#
# COMPACT_ATOMS: atom_id res chain seq x y z
N MET A 1 -58.36 -62.40 -29.59
CA MET A 1 -58.41 -60.95 -29.92
C MET A 1 -57.48 -60.20 -28.99
N LEU A 2 -56.31 -59.88 -29.45
CA LEU A 2 -55.29 -59.20 -28.66
C LEU A 2 -55.46 -57.68 -28.80
N GLY A 3 -55.76 -56.97 -27.70
CA GLY A 3 -55.77 -55.50 -27.64
C GLY A 3 -54.39 -54.98 -27.31
N LYS A 4 -53.81 -54.19 -28.23
CA LYS A 4 -52.50 -53.46 -28.00
C LYS A 4 -52.75 -52.19 -27.21
N ILE A 5 -52.21 -52.13 -26.00
CA ILE A 5 -52.12 -50.88 -25.21
C ILE A 5 -50.89 -50.17 -25.66
N ILE A 6 -51.03 -48.95 -26.25
CA ILE A 6 -49.93 -48.03 -26.57
C ILE A 6 -49.73 -47.09 -25.36
N LEU A 7 -48.60 -47.24 -24.68
CA LEU A 7 -48.19 -46.40 -23.59
C LEU A 7 -47.39 -45.20 -24.16
N SER A 8 -48.02 -44.03 -24.23
CA SER A 8 -47.35 -42.78 -24.64
C SER A 8 -46.54 -42.23 -23.47
N ILE A 9 -45.22 -42.30 -23.58
CA ILE A 9 -44.31 -41.66 -22.65
C ILE A 9 -44.17 -40.20 -23.07
N PHE A 10 -44.72 -39.27 -22.25
CA PHE A 10 -44.56 -37.82 -22.41
C PHE A 10 -43.26 -37.42 -21.72
N CYS A 11 -42.17 -37.26 -22.49
CA CYS A 11 -40.93 -36.66 -22.00
C CYS A 11 -41.13 -35.17 -21.79
N PHE A 12 -41.27 -34.76 -20.52
CA PHE A 12 -41.23 -33.34 -20.11
C PHE A 12 -39.77 -32.90 -20.10
N ALA A 13 -39.31 -32.26 -21.18
CA ALA A 13 -38.01 -31.61 -21.22
C ALA A 13 -38.05 -30.34 -20.34
N LEU A 14 -37.55 -30.44 -19.11
CA LEU A 14 -37.26 -29.28 -18.27
C LEU A 14 -36.09 -28.47 -18.90
N SER A 15 -36.46 -27.46 -19.68
CA SER A 15 -35.52 -26.45 -20.15
C SER A 15 -35.03 -25.61 -18.95
N PHE A 16 -33.89 -25.96 -18.40
CA PHE A 16 -33.17 -25.07 -17.50
C PHE A 16 -32.67 -23.87 -18.31
N THR A 17 -33.43 -22.79 -18.34
CA THR A 17 -32.93 -21.50 -18.77
C THR A 17 -31.98 -21.03 -17.67
N ALA A 18 -30.67 -21.23 -17.88
CA ALA A 18 -29.65 -20.55 -17.14
C ALA A 18 -29.82 -19.03 -17.42
N GLN A 19 -30.56 -18.36 -16.56
CA GLN A 19 -30.60 -16.89 -16.54
C GLN A 19 -29.20 -16.46 -16.22
N ALA A 20 -28.45 -16.03 -17.24
CA ALA A 20 -27.21 -15.28 -17.04
C ALA A 20 -27.58 -14.04 -16.24
N GLN A 21 -27.33 -14.10 -14.93
CA GLN A 21 -27.49 -12.95 -14.03
C GLN A 21 -26.55 -11.89 -14.57
N ALA A 22 -27.11 -10.85 -15.18
CA ALA A 22 -26.33 -9.73 -15.67
C ALA A 22 -25.43 -9.26 -14.51
N ALA A 23 -24.12 -9.36 -14.68
CA ALA A 23 -23.15 -9.01 -13.66
C ALA A 23 -23.49 -7.59 -13.18
N ARG A 24 -23.87 -7.45 -11.91
CA ARG A 24 -24.23 -6.16 -11.31
C ARG A 24 -23.08 -5.21 -11.55
N THR A 25 -23.31 -4.11 -12.25
CA THR A 25 -22.33 -3.05 -12.42
C THR A 25 -22.03 -2.43 -11.05
N LEU A 26 -20.81 -2.63 -10.55
CA LEU A 26 -20.38 -2.07 -9.28
C LEU A 26 -19.77 -0.69 -9.49
N LYS A 27 -20.24 0.31 -8.74
CA LYS A 27 -19.68 1.67 -8.78
C LYS A 27 -18.68 1.86 -7.65
N VAL A 28 -17.45 2.23 -7.98
CA VAL A 28 -16.37 2.46 -7.03
C VAL A 28 -15.83 3.87 -7.18
N ALA A 29 -15.76 4.62 -6.09
CA ALA A 29 -15.08 5.90 -6.03
C ALA A 29 -13.75 5.76 -5.29
N LEU A 30 -12.69 6.34 -5.85
CA LEU A 30 -11.39 6.50 -5.20
C LEU A 30 -11.18 8.00 -4.92
N VAL A 31 -11.05 8.36 -3.64
CA VAL A 31 -10.84 9.73 -3.19
C VAL A 31 -9.40 9.87 -2.69
N LEU A 32 -8.65 10.76 -3.33
CA LEU A 32 -7.21 10.95 -3.13
C LEU A 32 -6.91 12.33 -2.54
N PRO A 33 -5.92 12.45 -1.62
CA PRO A 33 -5.49 13.74 -1.09
C PRO A 33 -4.63 14.55 -2.06
N GLY A 34 -4.04 13.91 -3.07
CA GLY A 34 -3.16 14.53 -4.05
C GLY A 34 -3.48 14.08 -5.47
N SER A 35 -2.54 14.31 -6.40
CA SER A 35 -2.70 14.00 -7.82
C SER A 35 -2.37 12.54 -8.14
N VAL A 36 -3.07 11.94 -9.11
CA VAL A 36 -2.74 10.62 -9.69
C VAL A 36 -1.36 10.59 -10.37
N THR A 37 -0.76 11.74 -10.58
CA THR A 37 0.56 11.89 -11.23
C THR A 37 1.68 12.27 -10.26
N ASP A 38 1.46 12.14 -8.94
CA ASP A 38 2.48 12.47 -7.94
C ASP A 38 3.72 11.57 -7.99
N GLY A 39 3.65 10.48 -8.75
CA GLY A 39 4.73 9.51 -8.88
C GLY A 39 5.01 8.72 -7.59
N THR A 40 4.10 8.75 -6.60
CA THR A 40 4.26 8.14 -5.28
C THR A 40 2.93 7.54 -4.79
N PHE A 41 2.47 7.97 -3.64
CA PHE A 41 1.33 7.44 -2.89
C PHE A 41 0.01 7.41 -3.68
N ASN A 42 -0.36 8.55 -4.29
CA ASN A 42 -1.62 8.65 -5.02
C ASN A 42 -1.56 7.92 -6.37
N SER A 43 -0.41 7.99 -7.06
CA SER A 43 -0.17 7.24 -8.29
C SER A 43 -0.30 5.74 -8.08
N ALA A 44 0.19 5.20 -6.97
CA ALA A 44 0.09 3.78 -6.64
C ALA A 44 -1.37 3.33 -6.48
N ALA A 45 -2.20 4.11 -5.78
CA ALA A 45 -3.62 3.82 -5.64
C ALA A 45 -4.38 3.94 -6.98
N ALA A 46 -4.04 4.94 -7.81
CA ALA A 46 -4.64 5.10 -9.12
C ALA A 46 -4.30 3.93 -10.07
N GLN A 47 -3.08 3.40 -9.99
CA GLN A 47 -2.72 2.18 -10.71
C GLN A 47 -3.49 0.95 -10.18
N GLY A 48 -3.66 0.84 -8.85
CA GLY A 48 -4.40 -0.24 -8.23
C GLY A 48 -5.87 -0.27 -8.67
N ILE A 49 -6.55 0.87 -8.67
CA ILE A 49 -7.96 0.92 -9.11
C ILE A 49 -8.11 0.62 -10.61
N LYS A 50 -7.13 1.00 -11.44
CA LYS A 50 -7.10 0.66 -12.85
C LYS A 50 -6.94 -0.86 -13.07
N LYS A 51 -6.02 -1.51 -12.35
CA LYS A 51 -5.87 -2.97 -12.37
C LYS A 51 -7.16 -3.69 -11.94
N ALA A 52 -7.82 -3.18 -10.90
CA ALA A 52 -9.10 -3.71 -10.46
C ALA A 52 -10.17 -3.57 -11.55
N GLN A 53 -10.19 -2.46 -12.28
CA GLN A 53 -11.11 -2.26 -13.41
C GLN A 53 -10.88 -3.24 -14.57
N GLU A 54 -9.62 -3.58 -14.83
CA GLU A 54 -9.24 -4.59 -15.82
C GLU A 54 -9.63 -6.02 -15.34
N LYS A 55 -9.50 -6.30 -14.04
CA LYS A 55 -9.80 -7.61 -13.44
C LYS A 55 -11.30 -7.88 -13.29
N TYR A 56 -12.10 -6.87 -12.97
CA TYR A 56 -13.53 -6.99 -12.69
C TYR A 56 -14.37 -6.35 -13.81
N PRO A 57 -14.81 -7.11 -14.82
CA PRO A 57 -15.65 -6.60 -15.90
C PRO A 57 -16.93 -5.96 -15.35
N GLY A 58 -17.25 -4.76 -15.80
CA GLY A 58 -18.42 -4.01 -15.34
C GLY A 58 -18.17 -3.09 -14.14
N LEU A 59 -16.94 -3.04 -13.59
CA LEU A 59 -16.58 -2.07 -12.57
C LEU A 59 -16.58 -0.65 -13.16
N ARG A 60 -17.39 0.24 -12.60
CA ARG A 60 -17.40 1.68 -12.95
C ARG A 60 -16.62 2.45 -11.89
N VAL A 61 -15.54 3.08 -12.32
CA VAL A 61 -14.63 3.81 -11.44
C VAL A 61 -14.74 5.32 -11.66
N SER A 62 -14.77 6.07 -10.56
CA SER A 62 -14.52 7.50 -10.53
C SER A 62 -13.37 7.82 -9.58
N ILE A 63 -12.50 8.74 -9.97
CA ILE A 63 -11.40 9.22 -9.14
C ILE A 63 -11.61 10.69 -8.84
N ARG A 64 -11.45 11.07 -7.57
CA ARG A 64 -11.41 12.46 -7.13
C ARG A 64 -10.03 12.74 -6.55
N GLU A 65 -9.31 13.65 -7.16
CA GLU A 65 -7.98 14.10 -6.78
C GLU A 65 -8.00 15.33 -5.88
N ASN A 66 -6.87 15.60 -5.21
CA ASN A 66 -6.60 16.84 -4.48
C ASN A 66 -7.66 17.20 -3.43
N THR A 67 -8.25 16.17 -2.79
CA THR A 67 -9.27 16.36 -1.76
C THR A 67 -8.62 16.77 -0.44
N GLN A 68 -8.84 18.01 -0.04
CA GLN A 68 -8.33 18.55 1.21
C GLN A 68 -9.06 17.92 2.41
N THR A 69 -8.41 17.87 3.56
CA THR A 69 -8.98 17.27 4.79
C THR A 69 -10.33 17.90 5.17
N ALA A 70 -10.48 19.21 4.99
CA ALA A 70 -11.74 19.91 5.26
C ALA A 70 -12.89 19.47 4.33
N GLU A 71 -12.59 19.02 3.14
CA GLU A 71 -13.56 18.58 2.12
C GLU A 71 -13.85 17.08 2.18
N ALA A 72 -13.06 16.31 2.91
CA ALA A 72 -13.08 14.85 2.91
C ALA A 72 -14.48 14.28 3.20
N GLN A 73 -15.18 14.83 4.21
CA GLN A 73 -16.51 14.34 4.57
C GLN A 73 -17.53 14.55 3.44
N GLU A 74 -17.51 15.72 2.79
CA GLU A 74 -18.42 16.03 1.70
C GLU A 74 -18.08 15.19 0.47
N ALA A 75 -16.80 15.03 0.15
CA ALA A 75 -16.35 14.19 -0.95
C ALA A 75 -16.84 12.74 -0.84
N LEU A 76 -16.66 12.12 0.34
CA LEU A 76 -17.13 10.76 0.60
C LEU A 76 -18.68 10.69 0.55
N SER A 77 -19.37 11.68 1.14
CA SER A 77 -20.83 11.72 1.18
C SER A 77 -21.45 11.91 -0.21
N ALA A 78 -20.82 12.69 -1.08
CA ALA A 78 -21.31 12.93 -2.44
C ALA A 78 -21.40 11.64 -3.24
N TYR A 79 -20.33 10.83 -3.25
CA TYR A 79 -20.34 9.54 -3.93
C TYR A 79 -21.37 8.56 -3.34
N ALA A 80 -21.51 8.54 -2.01
CA ALA A 80 -22.51 7.69 -1.37
C ALA A 80 -23.95 8.11 -1.72
N ARG A 81 -24.26 9.43 -1.81
CA ARG A 81 -25.55 9.94 -2.31
C ARG A 81 -25.79 9.58 -3.78
N ASP A 82 -24.75 9.56 -4.60
CA ASP A 82 -24.83 9.21 -6.02
C ASP A 82 -24.92 7.68 -6.24
N GLY A 83 -25.07 6.92 -5.15
CA GLY A 83 -25.31 5.48 -5.17
C GLY A 83 -24.08 4.67 -5.58
N TYR A 84 -22.90 5.08 -5.16
CA TYR A 84 -21.70 4.26 -5.25
C TYR A 84 -21.75 3.12 -4.23
N ASP A 85 -21.38 1.91 -4.68
CA ASP A 85 -21.35 0.71 -3.85
C ASP A 85 -20.14 0.72 -2.89
N ILE A 86 -19.01 1.26 -3.36
CA ILE A 86 -17.77 1.37 -2.60
C ILE A 86 -17.23 2.80 -2.73
N VAL A 87 -16.84 3.40 -1.60
CA VAL A 87 -16.12 4.67 -1.55
C VAL A 87 -14.81 4.45 -0.80
N ILE A 88 -13.70 4.52 -1.51
CA ILE A 88 -12.36 4.33 -0.98
C ILE A 88 -11.75 5.69 -0.67
N GLY A 89 -11.46 5.98 0.59
CA GLY A 89 -10.64 7.10 1.02
C GLY A 89 -9.18 6.65 1.14
N HIS A 90 -8.31 7.14 0.27
CA HIS A 90 -6.90 6.76 0.27
C HIS A 90 -6.10 7.75 1.11
N GLY A 91 -5.87 7.40 2.37
CA GLY A 91 -5.17 8.21 3.36
C GLY A 91 -5.89 8.28 4.70
N PHE A 92 -5.11 8.35 5.78
CA PHE A 92 -5.62 8.36 7.16
C PHE A 92 -6.61 9.51 7.44
N GLN A 93 -6.48 10.65 6.75
CA GLN A 93 -7.33 11.83 6.91
C GLN A 93 -8.80 11.59 6.55
N PHE A 94 -9.10 10.52 5.83
CA PHE A 94 -10.47 10.11 5.50
C PHE A 94 -11.14 9.27 6.61
N ALA A 95 -10.40 8.81 7.62
CA ALA A 95 -10.91 7.90 8.65
C ALA A 95 -12.04 8.54 9.49
N ASP A 96 -11.79 9.70 10.12
CA ASP A 96 -12.77 10.39 10.93
C ASP A 96 -13.97 10.94 10.12
N PRO A 97 -13.78 11.51 8.92
CA PRO A 97 -14.89 11.78 8.00
C PRO A 97 -15.79 10.58 7.73
N ALA A 98 -15.21 9.42 7.42
CA ALA A 98 -15.96 8.19 7.16
C ALA A 98 -16.74 7.72 8.39
N LYS A 99 -16.15 7.73 9.59
CA LYS A 99 -16.84 7.42 10.86
C LYS A 99 -18.09 8.25 11.07
N ARG A 100 -18.04 9.54 10.73
CA ARG A 100 -19.18 10.44 10.95
C ARG A 100 -20.35 10.18 10.01
N ILE A 101 -20.12 9.52 8.85
CA ILE A 101 -21.15 9.43 7.80
C ILE A 101 -21.63 8.02 7.45
N HIS A 102 -20.81 6.98 7.66
CA HIS A 102 -21.05 5.64 7.09
C HIS A 102 -22.43 5.06 7.43
N LYS A 103 -22.93 5.25 8.65
CA LYS A 103 -24.27 4.77 9.08
C LYS A 103 -25.42 5.43 8.33
N ARG A 104 -25.20 6.61 7.75
CA ARG A 104 -26.22 7.34 6.96
C ARG A 104 -26.39 6.74 5.55
N PHE A 105 -25.43 5.93 5.12
CA PHE A 105 -25.39 5.33 3.78
C PHE A 105 -25.19 3.80 3.86
N PRO A 106 -26.16 3.06 4.40
CA PRO A 106 -25.99 1.63 4.71
C PRO A 106 -25.80 0.72 3.50
N LYS A 107 -25.99 1.23 2.28
CA LYS A 107 -25.78 0.49 1.02
C LYS A 107 -24.39 0.71 0.41
N THR A 108 -23.59 1.63 0.95
CA THR A 108 -22.25 1.97 0.49
C THR A 108 -21.21 1.48 1.47
N TRP A 109 -20.23 0.71 1.04
CA TRP A 109 -19.05 0.42 1.83
C TRP A 109 -18.07 1.58 1.81
N PHE A 110 -17.67 2.05 2.97
CA PHE A 110 -16.57 3.00 3.14
C PHE A 110 -15.30 2.22 3.48
N ILE A 111 -14.29 2.34 2.64
CA ILE A 111 -13.01 1.66 2.79
C ILE A 111 -11.94 2.72 2.97
N ILE A 112 -11.14 2.60 4.03
CA ILE A 112 -10.05 3.55 4.26
C ILE A 112 -8.72 2.82 4.15
N ASN A 113 -7.86 3.29 3.25
CA ASN A 113 -6.49 2.83 3.18
C ASN A 113 -5.61 3.64 4.13
N THR A 114 -4.57 3.01 4.69
CA THR A 114 -3.56 3.62 5.58
C THR A 114 -4.11 4.18 6.89
N ALA A 115 -5.17 3.55 7.41
CA ALA A 115 -5.71 3.83 8.74
C ALA A 115 -6.24 2.56 9.36
N LYS A 116 -6.31 2.54 10.69
CA LYS A 116 -6.92 1.44 11.44
C LYS A 116 -8.28 1.90 11.96
N VAL A 117 -9.29 1.80 11.10
CA VAL A 117 -10.67 2.21 11.39
C VAL A 117 -11.66 1.17 10.90
N ALA A 118 -12.55 0.74 11.79
CA ALA A 118 -13.64 -0.15 11.42
C ALA A 118 -14.84 0.10 12.32
N GLU A 119 -16.04 0.15 11.76
CA GLU A 119 -17.28 0.29 12.50
C GLU A 119 -18.45 -0.30 11.70
N ALA A 120 -19.27 -1.12 12.36
CA ALA A 120 -20.48 -1.66 11.74
C ALA A 120 -21.46 -0.52 11.38
N PRO A 121 -22.23 -0.66 10.29
CA PRO A 121 -22.34 -1.86 9.47
C PRO A 121 -21.39 -1.92 8.26
N ASN A 122 -20.73 -0.82 7.85
CA ASN A 122 -20.19 -0.67 6.49
C ASN A 122 -18.92 0.21 6.42
N LEU A 123 -18.14 0.26 7.50
CA LEU A 123 -16.84 0.91 7.52
C LEU A 123 -15.76 -0.12 7.81
N ALA A 124 -14.80 -0.24 6.89
CA ALA A 124 -13.63 -1.10 7.02
C ALA A 124 -12.36 -0.36 6.61
N SER A 125 -11.22 -0.85 7.03
CA SER A 125 -9.94 -0.37 6.52
C SER A 125 -9.09 -1.49 5.97
N PHE A 126 -8.27 -1.13 4.98
CA PHE A 126 -7.21 -1.96 4.44
C PHE A 126 -5.89 -1.21 4.63
N ASP A 127 -5.03 -1.75 5.45
CA ASP A 127 -3.74 -1.16 5.78
C ASP A 127 -2.63 -2.20 5.61
N ASN A 128 -1.39 -1.77 5.63
CA ASN A 128 -0.24 -2.61 5.41
C ASN A 128 0.61 -2.70 6.69
N ARG A 129 1.42 -3.72 6.78
CA ARG A 129 2.40 -3.90 7.86
C ARG A 129 3.62 -3.00 7.60
N TRP A 130 3.44 -1.69 7.81
CA TRP A 130 4.46 -0.67 7.54
C TRP A 130 5.77 -0.92 8.26
N GLY A 131 5.70 -1.40 9.51
CA GLY A 131 6.88 -1.72 10.30
C GLY A 131 7.72 -2.84 9.69
N ASP A 132 7.07 -3.86 9.11
CA ASP A 132 7.75 -4.98 8.45
C ASP A 132 8.43 -4.51 7.15
N ALA A 133 7.77 -3.61 6.40
CA ALA A 133 8.36 -3.01 5.20
C ALA A 133 9.59 -2.15 5.56
N GLY A 134 9.47 -1.33 6.61
CA GLY A 134 10.59 -0.55 7.14
C GLY A 134 11.74 -1.45 7.62
N TYR A 135 11.44 -2.56 8.28
CA TYR A 135 12.43 -3.52 8.73
C TYR A 135 13.25 -4.09 7.57
N MET A 136 12.58 -4.51 6.50
CA MET A 136 13.26 -4.97 5.28
C MET A 136 14.09 -3.86 4.63
N ALA A 137 13.56 -2.63 4.55
CA ALA A 137 14.28 -1.48 4.01
C ALA A 137 15.56 -1.17 4.79
N GLY A 138 15.48 -1.16 6.13
CA GLY A 138 16.63 -0.94 7.01
C GLY A 138 17.67 -2.05 6.89
N ALA A 139 17.24 -3.32 6.79
CA ALA A 139 18.13 -4.45 6.56
C ALA A 139 18.90 -4.30 5.24
N VAL A 140 18.21 -3.94 4.15
CA VAL A 140 18.86 -3.69 2.85
C VAL A 140 19.82 -2.52 2.93
N ALA A 141 19.43 -1.40 3.58
CA ALA A 141 20.32 -0.26 3.75
C ALA A 141 21.61 -0.64 4.51
N ALA A 142 21.49 -1.44 5.56
CA ALA A 142 22.64 -1.95 6.32
C ALA A 142 23.53 -2.89 5.51
N LEU A 143 22.98 -3.69 4.59
CA LEU A 143 23.74 -4.56 3.69
C LEU A 143 24.50 -3.74 2.64
N MET A 144 23.96 -2.61 2.21
CA MET A 144 24.50 -1.79 1.12
C MET A 144 25.47 -0.70 1.56
N THR A 145 25.37 -0.23 2.81
CA THR A 145 26.26 0.83 3.32
C THR A 145 27.72 0.40 3.42
N ARG A 146 28.61 1.28 3.00
CA ARG A 146 30.07 1.18 3.17
C ARG A 146 30.57 2.00 4.33
N SER A 147 29.94 3.15 4.61
CA SER A 147 30.31 4.06 5.70
C SER A 147 29.90 3.56 7.08
N GLY A 148 28.91 2.66 7.17
CA GLY A 148 28.25 2.28 8.42
C GLY A 148 27.27 3.34 8.94
N VAL A 149 26.98 4.39 8.15
CA VAL A 149 25.99 5.43 8.45
C VAL A 149 24.90 5.38 7.38
N ILE A 150 23.66 5.29 7.81
CA ILE A 150 22.48 5.32 6.93
C ILE A 150 21.49 6.38 7.42
N ALA A 151 20.54 6.76 6.57
CA ALA A 151 19.55 7.76 6.96
C ALA A 151 18.13 7.38 6.50
N ASN A 152 17.12 7.76 7.32
CA ASN A 152 15.72 7.76 6.93
C ASN A 152 15.12 9.16 7.08
N ILE A 153 14.35 9.59 6.10
CA ILE A 153 13.76 10.94 6.02
C ILE A 153 12.23 10.81 5.97
N PRO A 154 11.57 10.61 7.14
CA PRO A 154 10.13 10.49 7.23
C PRO A 154 9.42 11.83 7.08
N ALA A 155 8.20 11.83 6.51
CA ALA A 155 7.39 13.01 6.29
C ALA A 155 6.96 13.67 7.61
N ILE A 156 6.03 13.06 8.33
CA ILE A 156 5.48 13.54 9.61
C ILE A 156 5.25 12.35 10.57
N PRO A 157 5.18 12.56 11.89
CA PRO A 157 5.07 11.49 12.89
C PRO A 157 3.64 10.95 13.05
N VAL A 158 3.06 10.38 11.97
CA VAL A 158 1.81 9.62 12.05
C VAL A 158 2.10 8.13 12.26
N PRO A 159 1.15 7.33 12.78
CA PRO A 159 1.39 5.93 13.17
C PRO A 159 2.10 5.09 12.11
N THR A 160 1.62 5.09 10.87
CA THR A 160 2.20 4.29 9.76
C THR A 160 3.65 4.70 9.44
N ILE A 161 3.94 6.00 9.45
CA ILE A 161 5.28 6.54 9.22
C ILE A 161 6.22 6.18 10.37
N GLN A 162 5.72 6.26 11.62
CA GLN A 162 6.49 5.87 12.81
C GLN A 162 6.76 4.36 12.85
N GLU A 163 5.79 3.51 12.45
CA GLU A 163 6.00 2.07 12.33
C GLU A 163 7.12 1.75 11.33
N TYR A 164 7.11 2.41 10.17
CA TYR A 164 8.15 2.24 9.15
C TYR A 164 9.52 2.69 9.66
N ASP A 165 9.61 3.87 10.27
CA ASP A 165 10.87 4.41 10.81
C ASP A 165 11.45 3.50 11.91
N ASP A 166 10.62 3.06 12.86
CA ASP A 166 11.00 2.06 13.87
C ASP A 166 11.50 0.75 13.22
N GLY A 167 10.82 0.27 12.17
CA GLY A 167 11.23 -0.89 11.40
C GLY A 167 12.59 -0.70 10.76
N TYR A 168 12.81 0.44 10.11
CA TYR A 168 14.07 0.78 9.47
C TYR A 168 15.25 0.72 10.45
N HIS A 169 15.06 1.31 11.65
CA HIS A 169 16.05 1.26 12.71
C HIS A 169 16.34 -0.18 13.20
N ARG A 170 15.31 -0.99 13.42
CA ARG A 170 15.46 -2.36 13.94
C ARG A 170 16.06 -3.30 12.90
N GLY A 171 15.56 -3.27 11.67
CA GLY A 171 16.07 -4.10 10.59
C GLY A 171 17.52 -3.81 10.24
N SER A 172 17.92 -2.53 10.29
CA SER A 172 19.33 -2.16 10.07
C SER A 172 20.25 -2.69 11.16
N LYS A 173 19.85 -2.59 12.44
CA LYS A 173 20.60 -3.12 13.58
C LYS A 173 20.63 -4.64 13.61
N ARG A 174 19.63 -5.31 13.08
CA ARG A 174 19.62 -6.77 12.92
C ARG A 174 20.79 -7.26 12.05
N ILE A 175 21.13 -6.49 11.01
CA ILE A 175 22.24 -6.78 10.10
C ILE A 175 23.58 -6.27 10.64
N LYS A 176 23.61 -5.04 11.15
CA LYS A 176 24.81 -4.41 11.73
C LYS A 176 24.46 -3.77 13.06
N PRO A 177 24.72 -4.42 14.21
CA PRO A 177 24.34 -3.92 15.54
C PRO A 177 24.84 -2.50 15.84
N ASP A 178 26.04 -2.14 15.37
CA ASP A 178 26.69 -0.86 15.61
C ASP A 178 26.42 0.19 14.53
N ILE A 179 25.49 -0.07 13.61
CA ILE A 179 25.16 0.87 12.52
C ILE A 179 24.62 2.18 13.08
N LYS A 180 25.10 3.29 12.54
CA LYS A 180 24.56 4.62 12.84
C LYS A 180 23.39 4.92 11.91
N VAL A 181 22.21 5.12 12.49
CA VAL A 181 21.00 5.49 11.75
C VAL A 181 20.64 6.94 12.08
N LEU A 182 20.66 7.80 11.09
CA LEU A 182 20.18 9.18 11.18
C LEU A 182 18.71 9.21 10.78
N SER A 183 17.85 9.92 11.54
CA SER A 183 16.45 10.13 11.17
C SER A 183 16.02 11.54 11.54
N ALA A 184 15.27 12.19 10.66
CA ALA A 184 14.64 13.48 10.94
C ALA A 184 13.38 13.65 10.09
N TYR A 185 12.30 14.09 10.73
CA TYR A 185 11.03 14.39 10.08
C TYR A 185 11.10 15.66 9.25
N VAL A 186 10.56 15.62 8.03
CA VAL A 186 10.45 16.79 7.16
C VAL A 186 9.46 17.82 7.72
N GLY A 187 8.39 17.34 8.39
CA GLY A 187 7.27 18.16 8.87
C GLY A 187 6.18 18.37 7.82
N SER A 188 6.32 17.75 6.64
CA SER A 188 5.39 17.86 5.51
C SER A 188 5.44 16.60 4.65
N PHE A 189 4.31 16.25 4.01
CA PHE A 189 4.28 15.21 2.97
C PHE A 189 4.74 15.71 1.60
N SER A 190 4.74 17.02 1.36
CA SER A 190 4.94 17.62 0.03
C SER A 190 6.11 18.61 -0.06
N ASP A 191 6.80 18.89 1.04
CA ASP A 191 7.95 19.83 1.01
C ASP A 191 9.21 19.15 0.46
N ILE A 192 9.35 19.21 -0.85
CA ILE A 192 10.48 18.63 -1.60
C ILE A 192 11.80 19.34 -1.21
N ALA A 193 11.77 20.67 -1.06
CA ALA A 193 12.96 21.45 -0.79
C ALA A 193 13.53 21.13 0.61
N LYS A 194 12.66 21.06 1.62
CA LYS A 194 13.05 20.69 2.98
C LYS A 194 13.57 19.26 3.08
N ALA A 195 12.90 18.31 2.40
CA ALA A 195 13.38 16.93 2.34
C ALA A 195 14.77 16.83 1.71
N LYS A 196 15.03 17.56 0.62
CA LYS A 196 16.34 17.63 -0.02
C LYS A 196 17.40 18.22 0.91
N GLU A 197 17.10 19.30 1.61
CA GLU A 197 18.00 19.94 2.59
C GLU A 197 18.41 18.96 3.70
N ILE A 198 17.42 18.31 4.34
CA ILE A 198 17.63 17.33 5.41
C ILE A 198 18.47 16.16 4.91
N THR A 199 18.11 15.60 3.75
CA THR A 199 18.84 14.48 3.16
C THR A 199 20.29 14.84 2.85
N THR A 200 20.53 16.02 2.27
CA THR A 200 21.87 16.53 1.98
C THR A 200 22.70 16.64 3.27
N SER A 201 22.13 17.23 4.32
CA SER A 201 22.78 17.33 5.64
C SER A 201 23.15 15.97 6.23
N MET A 202 22.29 14.96 6.09
CA MET A 202 22.58 13.61 6.58
C MET A 202 23.66 12.89 5.76
N ILE A 203 23.70 13.10 4.44
CA ILE A 203 24.77 12.59 3.60
C ILE A 203 26.11 13.28 3.96
N ASP A 204 26.10 14.56 4.21
CA ASP A 204 27.31 15.31 4.64
C ASP A 204 27.78 14.88 6.06
N GLN A 205 26.92 14.27 6.87
CA GLN A 205 27.25 13.59 8.12
C GLN A 205 27.73 12.14 7.96
N GLY A 206 27.88 11.67 6.71
CA GLY A 206 28.44 10.36 6.37
C GLY A 206 27.43 9.30 5.94
N ALA A 207 26.13 9.60 5.86
CA ALA A 207 25.17 8.64 5.34
C ALA A 207 25.43 8.39 3.85
N ASP A 208 25.64 7.14 3.47
CA ASP A 208 25.86 6.72 2.07
C ASP A 208 24.69 5.92 1.49
N VAL A 209 23.72 5.56 2.33
CA VAL A 209 22.43 5.00 1.93
C VAL A 209 21.33 5.75 2.65
N VAL A 210 20.35 6.25 1.90
CA VAL A 210 19.21 7.00 2.43
C VAL A 210 17.89 6.33 2.08
N SER A 211 16.85 6.62 2.84
CA SER A 211 15.46 6.25 2.53
C SER A 211 14.56 7.43 2.84
N GLY A 212 13.45 7.55 2.15
CA GLY A 212 12.42 8.53 2.44
C GLY A 212 11.05 7.89 2.44
N ILE A 213 10.17 8.36 3.33
CA ILE A 213 8.78 7.89 3.37
C ILE A 213 7.81 9.07 3.50
N GLY A 214 6.80 9.07 2.65
CA GLY A 214 5.78 10.12 2.55
C GLY A 214 5.16 10.16 1.16
N ASN A 215 5.04 11.36 0.62
CA ASN A 215 4.55 11.61 -0.74
C ASN A 215 5.64 12.33 -1.57
N GLU A 216 5.39 13.57 -2.02
CA GLU A 216 6.33 14.32 -2.86
C GLU A 216 7.67 14.63 -2.15
N ASN A 217 7.72 14.65 -0.80
CA ASN A 217 8.95 14.78 -0.04
C ASN A 217 10.02 13.74 -0.42
N VAL A 218 9.61 12.52 -0.84
CA VAL A 218 10.51 11.45 -1.30
C VAL A 218 11.30 11.87 -2.55
N VAL A 219 10.72 12.73 -3.39
CA VAL A 219 11.40 13.29 -4.56
C VAL A 219 12.60 14.12 -4.15
N GLY A 220 12.49 14.91 -3.06
CA GLY A 220 13.60 15.69 -2.51
C GLY A 220 14.74 14.80 -2.00
N THR A 221 14.40 13.70 -1.31
CA THR A 221 15.37 12.68 -0.90
C THR A 221 16.10 12.06 -2.10
N LEU A 222 15.39 11.71 -3.17
CA LEU A 222 15.98 11.16 -4.38
C LEU A 222 16.91 12.17 -5.08
N GLN A 223 16.52 13.45 -5.15
CA GLN A 223 17.35 14.51 -5.73
C GLN A 223 18.68 14.65 -4.99
N ALA A 224 18.64 14.72 -3.64
CA ALA A 224 19.86 14.80 -2.82
C ALA A 224 20.73 13.55 -3.00
N ALA A 225 20.14 12.34 -2.99
CA ALA A 225 20.87 11.09 -3.19
C ALA A 225 21.61 11.08 -4.54
N LYS A 226 20.95 11.50 -5.64
CA LYS A 226 21.56 11.60 -6.95
C LYS A 226 22.71 12.61 -6.99
N GLU A 227 22.50 13.82 -6.46
CA GLU A 227 23.50 14.89 -6.47
C GLU A 227 24.75 14.52 -5.68
N LYS A 228 24.57 13.85 -4.55
CA LYS A 228 25.65 13.42 -3.65
C LYS A 228 26.19 12.02 -3.96
N ARG A 229 25.63 11.31 -4.94
CA ARG A 229 26.00 9.93 -5.31
C ARG A 229 25.82 8.93 -4.17
N ALA A 230 24.86 9.17 -3.27
CA ALA A 230 24.43 8.22 -2.27
C ALA A 230 23.44 7.21 -2.88
N LEU A 231 23.31 6.04 -2.26
CA LEU A 231 22.29 5.05 -2.63
C LEU A 231 20.96 5.41 -1.95
N MET A 232 19.85 4.93 -2.53
CA MET A 232 18.51 5.11 -1.96
C MET A 232 17.76 3.79 -1.92
N ILE A 233 17.04 3.56 -0.81
CA ILE A 233 15.98 2.57 -0.73
C ILE A 233 14.67 3.31 -0.99
N GLY A 234 13.97 2.95 -2.06
CA GLY A 234 12.66 3.52 -2.39
C GLY A 234 11.56 3.03 -1.44
N THR A 235 10.41 3.68 -1.48
CA THR A 235 9.24 3.34 -0.65
C THR A 235 7.95 3.39 -1.46
N ALA A 236 7.00 2.53 -1.10
CA ALA A 236 5.66 2.35 -1.61
C ALA A 236 5.58 1.67 -2.98
N PHE A 237 6.04 2.25 -4.06
CA PHE A 237 5.97 1.61 -5.38
C PHE A 237 7.35 1.56 -6.05
N ASP A 238 7.51 0.63 -6.99
CA ASP A 238 8.78 0.41 -7.65
C ASP A 238 9.19 1.59 -8.54
N SER A 239 10.03 2.44 -7.98
CA SER A 239 10.52 3.66 -8.62
C SER A 239 11.92 3.55 -9.22
N ALA A 240 12.49 2.33 -9.31
CA ALA A 240 13.87 2.13 -9.78
C ALA A 240 14.14 2.73 -11.17
N ALA A 241 13.12 2.76 -12.06
CA ALA A 241 13.24 3.38 -13.39
C ALA A 241 13.56 4.89 -13.35
N LEU A 242 13.20 5.59 -12.27
CA LEU A 242 13.48 7.03 -12.13
C LEU A 242 14.97 7.32 -11.89
N ALA A 243 15.69 6.38 -11.28
CA ALA A 243 17.12 6.50 -10.99
C ALA A 243 17.77 5.12 -10.82
N PRO A 244 17.99 4.36 -11.92
CA PRO A 244 18.43 2.96 -11.88
C PRO A 244 19.80 2.74 -11.27
N ASP A 245 20.63 3.78 -11.19
CA ASP A 245 21.97 3.74 -10.58
C ASP A 245 22.00 4.30 -9.13
N THR A 246 20.84 4.73 -8.62
CA THR A 246 20.69 5.31 -7.28
C THR A 246 19.76 4.46 -6.41
N ILE A 247 18.61 4.03 -6.95
CA ILE A 247 17.62 3.25 -6.21
C ILE A 247 17.99 1.78 -6.24
N VAL A 248 18.39 1.25 -5.08
CA VAL A 248 18.84 -0.15 -4.89
C VAL A 248 17.69 -1.13 -5.06
N THR A 249 16.62 -0.86 -4.38
CA THR A 249 15.33 -1.56 -4.38
C THR A 249 14.27 -0.64 -3.77
N THR A 250 13.04 -1.10 -3.72
CA THR A 250 11.94 -0.39 -3.06
C THR A 250 11.27 -1.29 -2.05
N ALA A 251 11.06 -0.80 -0.82
CA ALA A 251 10.15 -1.40 0.14
C ALA A 251 8.72 -1.11 -0.35
N LEU A 252 8.10 -2.13 -0.95
CA LEU A 252 6.78 -2.02 -1.57
C LEU A 252 5.70 -1.96 -0.51
N ILE A 253 4.73 -1.08 -0.73
CA ILE A 253 3.43 -1.05 -0.07
C ILE A 253 2.40 -1.21 -1.19
N ASN A 254 1.84 -2.39 -1.31
CA ASN A 254 1.05 -2.78 -2.46
C ASN A 254 -0.41 -2.33 -2.31
N PHE A 255 -0.67 -1.03 -2.50
CA PHE A 255 -2.04 -0.47 -2.43
C PHE A 255 -2.99 -1.07 -3.47
N ASP A 256 -2.47 -1.57 -4.58
CA ASP A 256 -3.25 -2.31 -5.56
C ASP A 256 -3.82 -3.60 -4.98
N VAL A 257 -3.07 -4.30 -4.13
CA VAL A 257 -3.55 -5.48 -3.40
C VAL A 257 -4.63 -5.09 -2.40
N ASN A 258 -4.46 -3.98 -1.67
CA ASN A 258 -5.49 -3.46 -0.75
C ASN A 258 -6.81 -3.18 -1.48
N ILE A 259 -6.73 -2.48 -2.62
CA ILE A 259 -7.88 -2.10 -3.45
C ILE A 259 -8.54 -3.36 -4.05
N ASP A 260 -7.74 -4.28 -4.58
CA ASP A 260 -8.23 -5.53 -5.16
C ASP A 260 -8.97 -6.38 -4.13
N GLN A 261 -8.36 -6.57 -2.95
CA GLN A 261 -8.98 -7.33 -1.86
C GLN A 261 -10.27 -6.67 -1.35
N ALA A 262 -10.27 -5.33 -1.20
CA ALA A 262 -11.46 -4.61 -0.77
C ALA A 262 -12.62 -4.78 -1.75
N ILE A 263 -12.37 -4.59 -3.03
CA ILE A 263 -13.38 -4.73 -4.10
C ILE A 263 -13.84 -6.19 -4.20
N GLY A 264 -12.90 -7.16 -4.20
CA GLY A 264 -13.21 -8.58 -4.27
C GLY A 264 -14.12 -9.03 -3.13
N LYS A 265 -13.81 -8.63 -1.89
CA LYS A 265 -14.63 -8.96 -0.71
C LYS A 265 -16.03 -8.33 -0.75
N VAL A 266 -16.20 -7.17 -1.36
CA VAL A 266 -17.55 -6.59 -1.57
C VAL A 266 -18.30 -7.36 -2.65
N ILE A 267 -17.63 -7.78 -3.73
CA ILE A 267 -18.24 -8.57 -4.82
C ILE A 267 -18.75 -9.91 -4.32
N ASP A 268 -17.94 -10.62 -3.54
CA ASP A 268 -18.28 -11.96 -3.03
C ASP A 268 -19.08 -11.95 -1.71
N GLY A 269 -19.33 -10.75 -1.15
CA GLY A 269 -20.09 -10.56 0.09
C GLY A 269 -19.36 -10.96 1.36
N SER A 270 -18.04 -11.20 1.31
CA SER A 270 -17.23 -11.60 2.47
C SER A 270 -16.62 -10.41 3.23
N ILE A 271 -16.91 -9.17 2.80
CA ILE A 271 -16.43 -7.98 3.50
C ILE A 271 -17.08 -7.86 4.88
N GLU A 272 -16.26 -7.55 5.87
CA GLU A 272 -16.69 -7.30 7.24
C GLU A 272 -16.19 -5.93 7.71
N PRO A 273 -16.89 -5.28 8.67
CA PRO A 273 -16.45 -4.02 9.24
C PRO A 273 -15.29 -4.25 10.22
N LYS A 274 -14.10 -4.50 9.66
CA LYS A 274 -12.87 -4.75 10.42
C LYS A 274 -11.65 -4.11 9.75
N ASN A 275 -10.54 -4.07 10.51
CA ASN A 275 -9.25 -3.66 9.98
C ASN A 275 -8.58 -4.88 9.33
N TYR A 276 -8.35 -4.81 8.02
CA TYR A 276 -7.57 -5.78 7.27
C TYR A 276 -6.12 -5.26 7.20
N LEU A 277 -5.20 -6.00 7.79
CA LEU A 277 -3.79 -5.63 7.85
C LEU A 277 -2.98 -6.60 7.00
N LEU A 278 -2.50 -6.13 5.86
CA LEU A 278 -1.84 -6.94 4.84
C LEU A 278 -0.32 -6.91 5.03
N GLY A 279 0.27 -8.10 5.05
CA GLY A 279 1.71 -8.32 5.20
C GLY A 279 2.34 -9.00 4.00
N LEU A 280 3.48 -9.64 4.22
CA LEU A 280 4.19 -10.44 3.20
C LEU A 280 3.38 -11.65 2.73
N ASN A 281 2.57 -12.25 3.61
CA ASN A 281 1.77 -13.43 3.26
C ASN A 281 0.54 -13.10 2.41
N ASP A 282 0.15 -11.82 2.39
CA ASP A 282 -1.00 -11.32 1.64
C ASP A 282 -0.56 -10.52 0.41
N ASP A 283 0.75 -10.51 0.10
CA ASP A 283 1.37 -9.65 -0.90
C ASP A 283 1.10 -8.14 -0.68
N GLY A 284 0.72 -7.75 0.54
CA GLY A 284 0.47 -6.36 0.90
C GLY A 284 1.73 -5.51 0.98
N ILE A 285 2.86 -6.14 1.26
CA ILE A 285 4.20 -5.53 1.27
C ILE A 285 5.21 -6.45 0.60
N GLY A 286 6.37 -5.90 0.24
CA GLY A 286 7.45 -6.68 -0.36
C GLY A 286 8.71 -5.88 -0.61
N LEU A 287 9.62 -6.47 -1.36
CA LEU A 287 10.79 -5.78 -1.93
C LEU A 287 10.74 -5.87 -3.44
N ALA A 288 10.97 -4.74 -4.12
CA ALA A 288 11.16 -4.74 -5.56
C ALA A 288 12.45 -5.46 -5.98
N PRO A 289 12.58 -5.92 -7.23
CA PRO A 289 13.82 -6.51 -7.72
C PRO A 289 15.01 -5.56 -7.58
N PHE A 290 16.17 -6.10 -7.23
CA PHE A 290 17.41 -5.32 -7.04
C PHE A 290 18.08 -4.86 -8.35
N ARG A 291 17.74 -5.43 -9.48
CA ARG A 291 18.24 -5.04 -10.84
C ARG A 291 19.75 -4.82 -10.90
N ASN A 292 20.20 -3.59 -11.18
CA ASN A 292 21.63 -3.23 -11.27
C ASN A 292 22.42 -3.45 -9.96
N PHE A 293 21.72 -3.66 -8.86
CA PHE A 293 22.34 -3.90 -7.56
C PHE A 293 22.33 -5.37 -7.13
N GLU A 294 21.72 -6.25 -7.91
CA GLU A 294 21.63 -7.69 -7.59
C GLU A 294 23.01 -8.33 -7.36
N SER A 295 24.00 -7.96 -8.17
CA SER A 295 25.39 -8.44 -8.05
C SER A 295 26.19 -7.76 -6.94
N LYS A 296 25.70 -6.65 -6.40
CA LYS A 296 26.37 -5.91 -5.32
C LYS A 296 26.05 -6.47 -3.94
N LEU A 297 25.00 -7.25 -3.81
CA LEU A 297 24.67 -8.02 -2.61
C LEU A 297 25.52 -9.30 -2.58
N SER A 298 26.29 -9.48 -1.51
CA SER A 298 27.01 -10.72 -1.30
C SER A 298 26.07 -11.91 -1.10
N SER A 299 26.53 -13.13 -1.32
CA SER A 299 25.73 -14.35 -1.06
C SER A 299 25.27 -14.43 0.40
N THR A 300 26.14 -14.06 1.35
CA THR A 300 25.80 -13.98 2.78
C THR A 300 24.72 -12.92 3.03
N GLY A 301 24.82 -11.73 2.39
CA GLY A 301 23.82 -10.68 2.52
C GLY A 301 22.46 -11.08 1.97
N LYS A 302 22.43 -11.79 0.83
CA LYS A 302 21.19 -12.35 0.28
C LYS A 302 20.58 -13.40 1.20
N GLY A 303 21.40 -14.27 1.79
CA GLY A 303 20.93 -15.24 2.78
C GLY A 303 20.34 -14.59 4.02
N ALA A 304 21.01 -13.59 4.59
CA ALA A 304 20.50 -12.85 5.75
C ALA A 304 19.18 -12.11 5.46
N LEU A 305 19.05 -11.52 4.26
CA LEU A 305 17.80 -10.90 3.85
C LEU A 305 16.68 -11.93 3.68
N GLN A 306 16.97 -13.09 3.09
CA GLN A 306 15.99 -14.17 2.94
C GLN A 306 15.52 -14.69 4.30
N GLU A 307 16.43 -14.89 5.27
CA GLU A 307 16.08 -15.26 6.64
C GLU A 307 15.13 -14.24 7.31
N ILE A 308 15.34 -12.93 7.05
CA ILE A 308 14.44 -11.88 7.53
C ILE A 308 13.05 -12.02 6.88
N VAL A 309 12.99 -12.16 5.57
CA VAL A 309 11.72 -12.32 4.84
C VAL A 309 10.95 -13.55 5.31
N ASP A 310 11.63 -14.69 5.43
CA ASP A 310 11.03 -15.95 5.89
C ASP A 310 10.60 -15.85 7.35
N GLY A 311 11.41 -15.21 8.18
CA GLY A 311 11.09 -14.99 9.59
C GLY A 311 9.90 -14.04 9.82
N ILE A 312 9.74 -13.00 8.98
CA ILE A 312 8.56 -12.15 9.01
C ILE A 312 7.31 -12.95 8.59
N LYS A 313 7.39 -13.72 7.50
CA LYS A 313 6.30 -14.59 7.03
C LYS A 313 5.88 -15.63 8.07
N ALA A 314 6.84 -16.21 8.75
CA ALA A 314 6.62 -17.21 9.79
C ALA A 314 6.26 -16.61 11.17
N GLY A 315 6.32 -15.27 11.34
CA GLY A 315 6.08 -14.60 12.63
C GLY A 315 7.15 -14.89 13.69
N THR A 316 8.37 -15.28 13.28
CA THR A 316 9.47 -15.64 14.19
C THR A 316 10.39 -14.47 14.55
N ILE A 317 10.35 -13.36 13.79
CA ILE A 317 11.06 -12.13 14.13
C ILE A 317 10.37 -11.48 15.34
N LYS A 318 11.06 -11.40 16.48
CA LYS A 318 10.48 -10.92 17.76
C LYS A 318 10.64 -9.40 17.97
N ASP A 319 11.56 -8.80 17.27
CA ASP A 319 11.90 -7.38 17.38
C ASP A 319 11.27 -6.51 16.26
N LEU A 320 10.22 -7.01 15.59
CA LEU A 320 9.39 -6.17 14.71
C LEU A 320 8.75 -5.02 15.48
N PRO A 321 8.55 -3.84 14.86
CA PRO A 321 7.84 -2.74 15.51
C PRO A 321 6.44 -3.14 15.92
N PRO A 322 5.93 -2.57 17.03
CA PRO A 322 4.51 -2.74 17.36
C PRO A 322 3.64 -2.08 16.31
N ILE A 323 2.49 -2.69 16.04
CA ILE A 323 1.43 -2.10 15.22
C ILE A 323 0.77 -0.98 16.05
N ARG A 324 0.76 0.25 15.55
CA ARG A 324 0.24 1.45 16.24
C ARG A 324 -1.18 1.79 15.83
#